data_718076054ea3c15cdee47285aef9e8e2
#
_entry.id   718076054ea3c15cdee47285aef9e8e2
#
_cell.length_a   1.000
_cell.length_b   1.000
_cell.length_c   1.000
_cell.angle_alpha   90.00
_cell.angle_beta   90.00
_cell.angle_gamma   90.00
#
_symmetry.space_group_name_H-M   'P 1'
#
loop_
_entity.id
_entity.type
_entity.pdbx_description
1 polymer ?
#
loop_
_entity_poly.entity_id
_entity_poly.type
_entity_poly.pdbx_seq_one_letter_code
_entity_poly.pdbx_strand_id
1 'polypeptide(L)'
;AQRNLAKFVQWANHVEFIENNQQIMNMLNSAYATISTNFDDLIKTRLLPSMQNIVSGAAVGVLNVVTMAKNLIIGIIVAVYMLASRKRFVQQGKLVLHSIVRPRWAQLITEEVKYADRMFGGFINGKIMDSAIIGVLCYIGCLIFKFPSALLVSVIIGVTNVIPFFGPFIGAIPATLLILIQSPIKALWFVLFVLVLQQLDGNIIGPKILGNTTGLSSFWVLFAILLFGGLWGFVGMIVGVPLFAVIYDVIKKLVIHGLQRNQELTLLNSYHDQFGDPTDDAAAQPAAPQPAENQ
;
A
#
# COMPACT_ATOMS: atom_id res chain seq x y z
N ALA A 1 -12.91 -17.30 22.04
CA ALA A 1 -14.10 -16.71 21.44
C ALA A 1 -15.36 -17.31 22.02
N GLN A 2 -15.55 -18.63 21.97
CA GLN A 2 -16.75 -19.31 22.51
C GLN A 2 -16.99 -19.04 24.01
N ARG A 3 -15.92 -18.99 24.82
CA ARG A 3 -16.01 -18.73 26.28
C ARG A 3 -16.47 -17.30 26.61
N ASN A 4 -16.17 -16.33 25.75
CA ASN A 4 -16.60 -14.93 25.93
C ASN A 4 -18.00 -14.69 25.37
N LEU A 5 -18.38 -15.41 24.32
CA LEU A 5 -19.73 -15.38 23.77
C LEU A 5 -20.71 -16.07 24.73
N ALA A 6 -20.32 -17.19 25.34
CA ALA A 6 -21.10 -17.85 26.39
C ALA A 6 -21.31 -16.95 27.62
N LYS A 7 -20.26 -16.21 28.03
CA LYS A 7 -20.39 -15.23 29.13
C LYS A 7 -21.29 -14.06 28.76
N PHE A 8 -21.28 -13.61 27.52
CA PHE A 8 -22.19 -12.56 27.05
C PHE A 8 -23.63 -13.03 27.04
N VAL A 9 -23.91 -14.24 26.59
CA VAL A 9 -25.27 -14.83 26.64
C VAL A 9 -25.71 -15.05 28.09
N GLN A 10 -24.81 -15.53 28.96
CA GLN A 10 -25.13 -15.65 30.41
C GLN A 10 -25.42 -14.30 31.06
N TRP A 11 -24.68 -13.26 30.71
CA TRP A 11 -24.95 -11.90 31.19
C TRP A 11 -26.29 -11.37 30.66
N ALA A 12 -26.54 -11.54 29.34
CA ALA A 12 -27.78 -11.11 28.70
C ALA A 12 -29.02 -11.80 29.33
N ASN A 13 -28.89 -13.05 29.75
CA ASN A 13 -29.94 -13.81 30.43
C ASN A 13 -30.27 -13.29 31.87
N HIS A 14 -29.40 -12.44 32.44
CA HIS A 14 -29.63 -11.82 33.77
C HIS A 14 -30.14 -10.37 33.68
N VAL A 15 -30.38 -9.86 32.46
CA VAL A 15 -30.97 -8.53 32.28
C VAL A 15 -32.49 -8.66 32.31
N GLU A 16 -33.10 -8.09 33.32
CA GLU A 16 -34.56 -8.17 33.65
C GLU A 16 -35.48 -7.88 32.44
N PHE A 17 -35.05 -7.01 31.52
CA PHE A 17 -35.77 -6.68 30.28
C PHE A 17 -35.76 -7.83 29.26
N ILE A 18 -34.72 -8.64 29.23
CA ILE A 18 -34.56 -9.76 28.30
C ILE A 18 -35.21 -11.02 28.83
N GLU A 19 -35.16 -11.23 30.15
CA GLU A 19 -35.76 -12.37 30.85
C GLU A 19 -37.29 -12.41 30.70
N ASN A 20 -37.93 -11.24 30.63
CA ASN A 20 -39.38 -11.10 30.47
C ASN A 20 -39.85 -11.18 29.00
N ASN A 21 -38.95 -11.29 28.02
CA ASN A 21 -39.32 -11.32 26.60
C ASN A 21 -38.81 -12.59 25.88
N GLN A 22 -39.67 -13.60 25.89
CA GLN A 22 -39.39 -14.95 25.38
C GLN A 22 -38.99 -14.96 23.88
N GLN A 23 -39.45 -13.97 23.11
CA GLN A 23 -39.06 -13.82 21.69
C GLN A 23 -37.59 -13.37 21.54
N ILE A 24 -37.15 -12.41 22.35
CA ILE A 24 -35.75 -11.93 22.35
C ILE A 24 -34.83 -13.04 22.84
N MET A 25 -35.21 -13.82 23.83
CA MET A 25 -34.49 -14.96 24.35
C MET A 25 -34.30 -16.05 23.29
N ASN A 26 -35.35 -16.38 22.56
CA ASN A 26 -35.27 -17.35 21.46
C ASN A 26 -34.43 -16.86 20.31
N MET A 27 -34.49 -15.56 19.96
CA MET A 27 -33.60 -14.96 18.95
C MET A 27 -32.14 -14.99 19.39
N LEU A 28 -31.83 -14.68 20.63
CA LEU A 28 -30.45 -14.69 21.17
C LEU A 28 -29.88 -16.10 21.19
N ASN A 29 -30.66 -17.09 21.62
CA ASN A 29 -30.23 -18.49 21.64
C ASN A 29 -30.09 -19.09 20.24
N SER A 30 -30.97 -18.75 19.31
CA SER A 30 -30.85 -19.19 17.91
C SER A 30 -29.66 -18.52 17.20
N ALA A 31 -29.41 -17.24 17.44
CA ALA A 31 -28.25 -16.54 16.95
C ALA A 31 -26.94 -17.14 17.52
N TYR A 32 -26.92 -17.45 18.83
CA TYR A 32 -25.78 -18.12 19.46
C TYR A 32 -25.52 -19.50 18.86
N ALA A 33 -26.57 -20.33 18.73
CA ALA A 33 -26.46 -21.65 18.12
C ALA A 33 -25.97 -21.57 16.68
N THR A 34 -26.50 -20.65 15.87
CA THR A 34 -26.10 -20.45 14.47
C THR A 34 -24.65 -19.96 14.37
N ILE A 35 -24.25 -19.02 15.21
CA ILE A 35 -22.86 -18.51 15.22
C ILE A 35 -21.89 -19.60 15.69
N SER A 36 -22.24 -20.36 16.74
CA SER A 36 -21.36 -21.40 17.27
C SER A 36 -21.21 -22.58 16.31
N THR A 37 -22.28 -23.03 15.65
CA THR A 37 -22.22 -24.12 14.66
C THR A 37 -21.49 -23.68 13.39
N ASN A 38 -21.78 -22.49 12.86
CA ASN A 38 -21.06 -21.97 11.69
C ASN A 38 -19.58 -21.72 11.98
N PHE A 39 -19.24 -21.31 13.20
CA PHE A 39 -17.84 -21.09 13.60
C PHE A 39 -17.09 -22.43 13.76
N ASP A 40 -17.71 -23.45 14.37
CA ASP A 40 -17.14 -24.79 14.47
C ASP A 40 -16.99 -25.45 13.10
N ASP A 41 -17.94 -25.25 12.20
CA ASP A 41 -17.89 -25.75 10.82
C ASP A 41 -16.80 -25.03 10.02
N LEU A 42 -16.66 -23.71 10.14
CA LEU A 42 -15.58 -22.93 9.55
C LEU A 42 -14.20 -23.40 10.02
N ILE A 43 -14.06 -23.65 11.31
CA ILE A 43 -12.80 -24.14 11.88
C ILE A 43 -12.51 -25.56 11.38
N LYS A 44 -13.48 -26.48 11.47
CA LYS A 44 -13.25 -27.90 11.15
C LYS A 44 -13.17 -28.20 9.66
N THR A 45 -13.98 -27.53 8.84
CA THR A 45 -14.08 -27.84 7.40
C THR A 45 -13.21 -26.97 6.52
N ARG A 46 -12.86 -25.74 6.95
CA ARG A 46 -12.04 -24.84 6.12
C ARG A 46 -10.70 -24.47 6.73
N LEU A 47 -10.64 -24.13 8.02
CA LEU A 47 -9.40 -23.66 8.64
C LEU A 47 -8.45 -24.80 9.03
N LEU A 48 -8.95 -25.89 9.63
CA LEU A 48 -8.11 -27.03 10.00
C LEU A 48 -7.47 -27.75 8.79
N PRO A 49 -8.21 -28.03 7.69
CA PRO A 49 -7.59 -28.62 6.49
C PRO A 49 -6.61 -27.65 5.82
N SER A 50 -6.90 -26.33 5.83
CA SER A 50 -5.97 -25.33 5.32
C SER A 50 -4.70 -25.24 6.16
N MET A 51 -4.80 -25.37 7.49
CA MET A 51 -3.64 -25.43 8.38
C MET A 51 -2.85 -26.74 8.21
N GLN A 52 -3.51 -27.87 7.98
CA GLN A 52 -2.83 -29.13 7.66
C GLN A 52 -2.08 -29.05 6.32
N ASN A 53 -2.66 -28.39 5.32
CA ASN A 53 -1.97 -28.09 4.07
C ASN A 53 -0.80 -27.10 4.25
N ILE A 54 -0.89 -26.17 5.20
CA ILE A 54 0.22 -25.29 5.58
C ILE A 54 1.31 -26.07 6.31
N VAL A 55 0.96 -27.00 7.18
CA VAL A 55 1.94 -27.84 7.92
C VAL A 55 2.57 -28.87 7.01
N SER A 56 1.82 -29.52 6.11
CA SER A 56 2.39 -30.43 5.09
C SER A 56 3.18 -29.67 4.01
N GLY A 57 2.82 -28.40 3.74
CA GLY A 57 3.62 -27.48 2.93
C GLY A 57 4.84 -26.89 3.66
N ALA A 58 4.99 -27.10 4.97
CA ALA A 58 6.10 -26.54 5.74
C ALA A 58 7.48 -27.05 5.27
N ALA A 59 7.58 -28.31 4.85
CA ALA A 59 8.81 -28.84 4.27
C ALA A 59 9.15 -28.16 2.92
N VAL A 60 8.14 -27.95 2.07
CA VAL A 60 8.27 -27.17 0.83
C VAL A 60 8.49 -25.69 1.15
N GLY A 61 7.85 -25.19 2.21
CA GLY A 61 8.02 -23.84 2.71
C GLY A 61 9.45 -23.54 3.16
N VAL A 62 10.10 -24.47 3.87
CA VAL A 62 11.51 -24.32 4.29
C VAL A 62 12.45 -24.22 3.08
N LEU A 63 12.26 -25.08 2.07
CA LEU A 63 13.06 -25.01 0.83
C LEU A 63 12.84 -23.68 0.08
N ASN A 64 11.61 -23.20 0.06
CA ASN A 64 11.29 -21.90 -0.52
C ASN A 64 11.92 -20.74 0.26
N VAL A 65 11.92 -20.78 1.59
CA VAL A 65 12.60 -19.78 2.44
C VAL A 65 14.11 -19.80 2.21
N VAL A 66 14.74 -20.97 2.12
CA VAL A 66 16.19 -21.09 1.82
C VAL A 66 16.49 -20.53 0.42
N THR A 67 15.66 -20.84 -0.57
CA THR A 67 15.80 -20.31 -1.93
C THR A 67 15.60 -18.78 -1.96
N MET A 68 14.62 -18.28 -1.25
CA MET A 68 14.36 -16.83 -1.10
C MET A 68 15.54 -16.13 -0.41
N ALA A 69 16.06 -16.69 0.68
CA ALA A 69 17.23 -16.17 1.38
C ALA A 69 18.47 -16.16 0.50
N LYS A 70 18.74 -17.25 -0.23
CA LYS A 70 19.82 -17.32 -1.22
C LYS A 70 19.69 -16.22 -2.29
N ASN A 71 18.50 -16.07 -2.88
CA ASN A 71 18.26 -15.08 -3.91
C ASN A 71 18.39 -13.65 -3.37
N LEU A 72 17.94 -13.40 -2.13
CA LEU A 72 18.11 -12.13 -1.44
C LEU A 72 19.60 -11.80 -1.22
N ILE A 73 20.40 -12.75 -0.74
CA ILE A 73 21.84 -12.57 -0.53
C ILE A 73 22.53 -12.24 -1.86
N ILE A 74 22.24 -13.03 -2.91
CA ILE A 74 22.79 -12.77 -4.25
C ILE A 74 22.37 -11.38 -4.75
N GLY A 75 21.10 -11.02 -4.58
CA GLY A 75 20.57 -9.71 -4.95
C GLY A 75 21.27 -8.57 -4.22
N ILE A 76 21.51 -8.70 -2.91
CA ILE A 76 22.25 -7.72 -2.10
C ILE A 76 23.69 -7.59 -2.61
N ILE A 77 24.38 -8.70 -2.85
CA ILE A 77 25.76 -8.69 -3.36
C ILE A 77 25.82 -7.94 -4.72
N VAL A 78 24.92 -8.28 -5.63
CA VAL A 78 24.84 -7.62 -6.96
C VAL A 78 24.52 -6.12 -6.77
N ALA A 79 23.58 -5.78 -5.92
CA ALA A 79 23.22 -4.38 -5.63
C ALA A 79 24.41 -3.58 -5.09
N VAL A 80 25.15 -4.14 -4.13
CA VAL A 80 26.36 -3.51 -3.58
C VAL A 80 27.42 -3.29 -4.68
N TYR A 81 27.64 -4.29 -5.54
CA TYR A 81 28.56 -4.16 -6.68
C TYR A 81 28.13 -3.07 -7.68
N MET A 82 26.83 -3.05 -7.99
CA MET A 82 26.28 -2.02 -8.90
C MET A 82 26.38 -0.62 -8.29
N LEU A 83 26.08 -0.46 -6.99
CA LEU A 83 26.19 0.82 -6.31
C LEU A 83 27.66 1.29 -6.21
N ALA A 84 28.58 0.41 -5.84
CA ALA A 84 30.00 0.72 -5.77
C ALA A 84 30.58 1.16 -7.14
N SER A 85 30.09 0.56 -8.22
CA SER A 85 30.55 0.84 -9.59
C SER A 85 29.60 1.77 -10.35
N ARG A 86 28.62 2.43 -9.71
CA ARG A 86 27.55 3.24 -10.35
C ARG A 86 28.11 4.25 -11.36
N LYS A 87 29.13 5.01 -10.98
CA LYS A 87 29.73 6.02 -11.87
C LYS A 87 30.28 5.41 -13.16
N ARG A 88 30.95 4.26 -13.06
CA ARG A 88 31.54 3.56 -14.18
C ARG A 88 30.45 3.02 -15.13
N PHE A 89 29.43 2.35 -14.59
CA PHE A 89 28.30 1.84 -15.39
C PHE A 89 27.54 2.95 -16.11
N VAL A 90 27.27 4.07 -15.43
CA VAL A 90 26.60 5.23 -16.03
C VAL A 90 27.42 5.82 -17.17
N GLN A 91 28.76 5.95 -17.01
CA GLN A 91 29.63 6.44 -18.09
C GLN A 91 29.69 5.47 -19.29
N GLN A 92 29.83 4.17 -19.04
CA GLN A 92 29.80 3.16 -20.08
C GLN A 92 28.45 3.15 -20.84
N GLY A 93 27.33 3.23 -20.11
CA GLY A 93 26.02 3.35 -20.74
C GLY A 93 25.87 4.58 -21.62
N LYS A 94 26.39 5.74 -21.17
CA LYS A 94 26.42 6.96 -22.00
C LYS A 94 27.29 6.80 -23.27
N LEU A 95 28.46 6.18 -23.15
CA LEU A 95 29.31 5.92 -24.33
C LEU A 95 28.59 5.04 -25.34
N VAL A 96 27.99 3.94 -24.90
CA VAL A 96 27.21 3.05 -25.77
C VAL A 96 26.05 3.81 -26.42
N LEU A 97 25.30 4.58 -25.62
CA LEU A 97 24.16 5.35 -26.12
C LEU A 97 24.59 6.33 -27.22
N HIS A 98 25.65 7.11 -27.00
CA HIS A 98 26.12 8.11 -27.97
C HIS A 98 26.83 7.49 -29.19
N SER A 99 27.28 6.24 -29.12
CA SER A 99 27.86 5.53 -30.26
C SER A 99 26.80 4.98 -31.23
N ILE A 100 25.60 4.61 -30.69
CA ILE A 100 24.55 3.96 -31.48
C ILE A 100 23.47 4.95 -31.92
N VAL A 101 23.19 5.95 -31.10
CA VAL A 101 22.04 6.85 -31.27
C VAL A 101 22.50 8.24 -31.70
N ARG A 102 21.74 8.88 -32.61
CA ARG A 102 22.00 10.27 -33.01
C ARG A 102 22.03 11.21 -31.81
N PRO A 103 22.92 12.23 -31.78
CA PRO A 103 23.14 13.10 -30.60
C PRO A 103 21.89 13.68 -29.98
N ARG A 104 20.92 14.10 -30.80
CA ARG A 104 19.64 14.65 -30.35
C ARG A 104 18.84 13.65 -29.52
N TRP A 105 18.73 12.41 -29.97
CA TRP A 105 18.03 11.34 -29.27
C TRP A 105 18.78 10.85 -28.02
N ALA A 106 20.12 10.83 -28.10
CA ALA A 106 20.95 10.45 -26.97
C ALA A 106 20.79 11.42 -25.78
N GLN A 107 20.65 12.72 -26.07
CA GLN A 107 20.37 13.72 -25.05
C GLN A 107 18.98 13.50 -24.40
N LEU A 108 17.93 13.33 -25.21
CA LEU A 108 16.58 13.06 -24.71
C LEU A 108 16.54 11.81 -23.81
N ILE A 109 17.13 10.70 -24.27
CA ILE A 109 17.19 9.47 -23.47
C ILE A 109 17.96 9.70 -22.16
N THR A 110 19.05 10.47 -22.20
CA THR A 110 19.82 10.78 -20.97
C THR A 110 19.00 11.60 -19.97
N GLU A 111 18.18 12.53 -20.45
CA GLU A 111 17.27 13.34 -19.63
C GLU A 111 16.17 12.46 -19.03
N GLU A 112 15.58 11.57 -19.83
CA GLU A 112 14.56 10.63 -19.34
C GLU A 112 15.12 9.65 -18.30
N VAL A 113 16.33 9.16 -18.48
CA VAL A 113 16.97 8.30 -17.46
C VAL A 113 17.21 9.06 -16.16
N LYS A 114 17.62 10.34 -16.22
CA LYS A 114 17.75 11.17 -15.03
C LYS A 114 16.39 11.46 -14.37
N TYR A 115 15.36 11.66 -15.17
CA TYR A 115 13.99 11.83 -14.68
C TYR A 115 13.51 10.56 -13.97
N ALA A 116 13.72 9.39 -14.58
CA ALA A 116 13.42 8.09 -13.99
C ALA A 116 14.16 7.88 -12.67
N ASP A 117 15.47 8.16 -12.60
CA ASP A 117 16.26 8.05 -11.35
C ASP A 117 15.66 8.91 -10.22
N ARG A 118 15.24 10.13 -10.54
CA ARG A 118 14.56 11.01 -9.56
C ARG A 118 13.18 10.51 -9.15
N MET A 119 12.37 10.03 -10.11
CA MET A 119 11.03 9.49 -9.86
C MET A 119 11.10 8.25 -8.96
N PHE A 120 11.92 7.28 -9.34
CA PHE A 120 12.10 6.06 -8.56
C PHE A 120 12.66 6.37 -7.17
N GLY A 121 13.73 7.17 -7.10
CA GLY A 121 14.36 7.54 -5.83
C GLY A 121 13.40 8.29 -4.91
N GLY A 122 12.71 9.31 -5.42
CA GLY A 122 11.73 10.09 -4.65
C GLY A 122 10.58 9.24 -4.15
N PHE A 123 9.96 8.45 -5.03
CA PHE A 123 8.81 7.63 -4.71
C PHE A 123 9.15 6.50 -3.72
N ILE A 124 10.20 5.72 -3.99
CA ILE A 124 10.57 4.58 -3.14
C ILE A 124 11.03 5.06 -1.76
N ASN A 125 11.91 6.08 -1.70
CA ASN A 125 12.35 6.62 -0.42
C ASN A 125 11.18 7.25 0.36
N GLY A 126 10.29 7.97 -0.34
CA GLY A 126 9.09 8.53 0.27
C GLY A 126 8.20 7.44 0.84
N LYS A 127 7.94 6.36 0.09
CA LYS A 127 7.09 5.25 0.57
C LYS A 127 7.71 4.46 1.72
N ILE A 128 9.02 4.26 1.72
CA ILE A 128 9.71 3.62 2.86
C ILE A 128 9.59 4.49 4.11
N MET A 129 9.81 5.81 3.98
CA MET A 129 9.70 6.74 5.10
C MET A 129 8.26 6.83 5.63
N ASP A 130 7.28 6.95 4.75
CA ASP A 130 5.86 6.94 5.04
C ASP A 130 5.46 5.67 5.82
N SER A 131 5.82 4.52 5.30
CA SER A 131 5.55 3.21 5.91
C SER A 131 6.21 3.04 7.28
N ALA A 132 7.41 3.55 7.46
CA ALA A 132 8.10 3.53 8.74
C ALA A 132 7.36 4.41 9.78
N ILE A 133 6.92 5.60 9.38
CA ILE A 133 6.15 6.50 10.25
C ILE A 133 4.81 5.87 10.62
N ILE A 134 4.08 5.32 9.65
CA ILE A 134 2.81 4.63 9.91
C ILE A 134 2.99 3.43 10.83
N GLY A 135 4.05 2.63 10.63
CA GLY A 135 4.39 1.52 11.51
C GLY A 135 4.64 1.98 12.97
N VAL A 136 5.40 3.06 13.16
CA VAL A 136 5.66 3.64 14.48
C VAL A 136 4.39 4.21 15.12
N LEU A 137 3.58 4.96 14.37
CA LEU A 137 2.31 5.49 14.86
C LEU A 137 1.33 4.36 15.22
N CYS A 138 1.27 3.32 14.41
CA CYS A 138 0.49 2.12 14.69
C CYS A 138 0.96 1.46 15.99
N TYR A 139 2.27 1.32 16.20
CA TYR A 139 2.84 0.75 17.43
C TYR A 139 2.47 1.56 18.67
N ILE A 140 2.65 2.88 18.60
CA ILE A 140 2.28 3.79 19.71
C ILE A 140 0.77 3.68 20.01
N GLY A 141 -0.07 3.71 18.98
CA GLY A 141 -1.52 3.54 19.15
C GLY A 141 -1.88 2.19 19.76
N CYS A 142 -1.25 1.11 19.30
CA CYS A 142 -1.47 -0.23 19.87
C CYS A 142 -1.09 -0.31 21.35
N LEU A 143 -0.04 0.40 21.78
CA LEU A 143 0.34 0.47 23.19
C LEU A 143 -0.66 1.27 24.02
N ILE A 144 -1.13 2.43 23.53
CA ILE A 144 -2.09 3.30 24.22
C ILE A 144 -3.42 2.56 24.42
N PHE A 145 -3.95 1.93 23.37
CA PHE A 145 -5.21 1.19 23.42
C PHE A 145 -5.07 -0.23 23.98
N LYS A 146 -3.85 -0.64 24.34
CA LYS A 146 -3.53 -1.97 24.89
C LYS A 146 -4.03 -3.10 23.97
N PHE A 147 -3.81 -2.96 22.68
CA PHE A 147 -4.09 -4.03 21.73
C PHE A 147 -3.09 -5.17 21.88
N PRO A 148 -3.51 -6.42 21.73
CA PRO A 148 -2.62 -7.57 21.84
C PRO A 148 -1.65 -7.60 20.64
N SER A 149 -0.45 -8.17 20.87
CA SER A 149 0.58 -8.35 19.84
C SER A 149 0.99 -7.04 19.13
N ALA A 150 1.06 -5.93 19.88
CA ALA A 150 1.29 -4.58 19.36
C ALA A 150 2.45 -4.51 18.35
N LEU A 151 3.60 -5.10 18.67
CA LEU A 151 4.77 -5.09 17.79
C LEU A 151 4.50 -5.81 16.46
N LEU A 152 3.93 -7.02 16.52
CA LEU A 152 3.65 -7.81 15.31
C LEU A 152 2.64 -7.11 14.41
N VAL A 153 1.57 -6.59 15.00
CA VAL A 153 0.51 -5.86 14.30
C VAL A 153 1.06 -4.61 13.62
N SER A 154 1.87 -3.82 14.33
CA SER A 154 2.45 -2.59 13.78
C SER A 154 3.49 -2.85 12.68
N VAL A 155 4.27 -3.92 12.79
CA VAL A 155 5.19 -4.34 11.73
C VAL A 155 4.41 -4.78 10.49
N ILE A 156 3.33 -5.55 10.64
CA ILE A 156 2.47 -5.94 9.51
C ILE A 156 1.91 -4.70 8.81
N ILE A 157 1.30 -3.77 9.57
CA ILE A 157 0.73 -2.54 9.01
C ILE A 157 1.82 -1.70 8.33
N GLY A 158 2.96 -1.48 8.98
CA GLY A 158 4.05 -0.68 8.42
C GLY A 158 4.62 -1.28 7.14
N VAL A 159 4.92 -2.57 7.13
CA VAL A 159 5.50 -3.25 5.94
C VAL A 159 4.52 -3.25 4.77
N THR A 160 3.26 -3.55 5.02
CA THR A 160 2.25 -3.57 3.95
C THR A 160 1.94 -2.19 3.40
N ASN A 161 2.08 -1.12 4.22
CA ASN A 161 1.84 0.27 3.80
C ASN A 161 2.78 0.75 2.67
N VAL A 162 3.88 0.03 2.39
CA VAL A 162 4.74 0.29 1.22
C VAL A 162 3.95 0.19 -0.09
N ILE A 163 2.90 -0.64 -0.15
CA ILE A 163 2.03 -0.77 -1.31
C ILE A 163 0.97 0.35 -1.26
N PRO A 164 0.99 1.32 -2.21
CA PRO A 164 -0.02 2.36 -2.23
C PRO A 164 -1.43 1.78 -2.39
N PHE A 165 -2.43 2.39 -1.78
CA PHE A 165 -3.84 2.01 -1.77
C PHE A 165 -4.15 0.64 -1.14
N PHE A 166 -3.46 -0.42 -1.53
CA PHE A 166 -3.75 -1.79 -1.09
C PHE A 166 -3.05 -2.17 0.22
N GLY A 167 -1.92 -1.52 0.53
CA GLY A 167 -1.14 -1.80 1.74
C GLY A 167 -1.97 -1.79 3.03
N PRO A 168 -2.77 -0.75 3.27
CA PRO A 168 -3.64 -0.68 4.43
C PRO A 168 -4.57 -1.87 4.59
N PHE A 169 -5.21 -2.32 3.50
CA PHE A 169 -6.13 -3.45 3.53
C PHE A 169 -5.40 -4.79 3.72
N ILE A 170 -4.29 -4.97 2.99
CA ILE A 170 -3.46 -6.19 3.08
C ILE A 170 -2.92 -6.36 4.51
N GLY A 171 -2.58 -5.27 5.20
CA GLY A 171 -2.10 -5.30 6.58
C GLY A 171 -3.21 -5.38 7.62
N ALA A 172 -4.30 -4.61 7.44
CA ALA A 172 -5.38 -4.55 8.41
C ALA A 172 -6.12 -5.88 8.58
N ILE A 173 -6.32 -6.63 7.50
CA ILE A 173 -7.04 -7.92 7.55
C ILE A 173 -6.32 -8.92 8.47
N PRO A 174 -5.06 -9.32 8.23
CA PRO A 174 -4.38 -10.28 9.10
C PRO A 174 -4.14 -9.72 10.51
N ALA A 175 -3.86 -8.42 10.66
CA ALA A 175 -3.70 -7.79 11.96
C ALA A 175 -4.99 -7.85 12.79
N THR A 176 -6.14 -7.54 12.16
CA THR A 176 -7.44 -7.64 12.82
C THR A 176 -7.77 -9.08 13.20
N LEU A 177 -7.49 -10.06 12.34
CA LEU A 177 -7.70 -11.48 12.64
C LEU A 177 -6.84 -11.94 13.83
N LEU A 178 -5.59 -11.52 13.93
CA LEU A 178 -4.72 -11.81 15.08
C LEU A 178 -5.30 -11.27 16.40
N ILE A 179 -5.86 -10.08 16.37
CA ILE A 179 -6.49 -9.48 17.55
C ILE A 179 -7.84 -10.13 17.84
N LEU A 180 -8.62 -10.48 16.80
CA LEU A 180 -9.93 -11.11 16.90
C LEU A 180 -9.87 -12.46 17.65
N ILE A 181 -8.85 -13.26 17.39
CA ILE A 181 -8.62 -14.53 18.08
C ILE A 181 -8.46 -14.33 19.60
N GLN A 182 -7.86 -13.21 20.01
CA GLN A 182 -7.59 -12.91 21.42
C GLN A 182 -8.75 -12.15 22.09
N SER A 183 -9.36 -11.18 21.40
CA SER A 183 -10.45 -10.35 21.92
C SER A 183 -11.27 -9.73 20.79
N PRO A 184 -12.52 -10.19 20.59
CA PRO A 184 -13.42 -9.64 19.55
C PRO A 184 -13.70 -8.14 19.69
N ILE A 185 -13.89 -7.67 20.93
CA ILE A 185 -14.17 -6.26 21.20
C ILE A 185 -12.95 -5.40 20.84
N LYS A 186 -11.75 -5.84 21.17
CA LYS A 186 -10.52 -5.12 20.80
C LYS A 186 -10.29 -5.13 19.30
N ALA A 187 -10.69 -6.18 18.59
CA ALA A 187 -10.59 -6.21 17.12
C ALA A 187 -11.48 -5.13 16.49
N LEU A 188 -12.68 -4.90 16.99
CA LEU A 188 -13.56 -3.82 16.52
C LEU A 188 -12.92 -2.44 16.72
N TRP A 189 -12.38 -2.19 17.92
CA TRP A 189 -11.67 -0.93 18.22
C TRP A 189 -10.41 -0.77 17.38
N PHE A 190 -9.70 -1.86 17.08
CA PHE A 190 -8.53 -1.83 16.21
C PHE A 190 -8.90 -1.45 14.78
N VAL A 191 -10.00 -1.97 14.23
CA VAL A 191 -10.48 -1.56 12.90
C VAL A 191 -10.74 -0.06 12.85
N LEU A 192 -11.46 0.48 13.85
CA LEU A 192 -11.71 1.92 13.94
C LEU A 192 -10.40 2.72 14.04
N PHE A 193 -9.46 2.26 14.86
CA PHE A 193 -8.15 2.89 14.99
C PHE A 193 -7.38 2.90 13.66
N VAL A 194 -7.36 1.77 12.94
CA VAL A 194 -6.68 1.69 11.63
C VAL A 194 -7.36 2.61 10.62
N LEU A 195 -8.68 2.70 10.60
CA LEU A 195 -9.39 3.65 9.71
C LEU A 195 -8.96 5.10 9.99
N VAL A 196 -8.86 5.50 11.25
CA VAL A 196 -8.36 6.84 11.61
C VAL A 196 -6.90 7.01 11.20
N LEU A 197 -6.06 6.01 11.44
CA LEU A 197 -4.65 6.03 11.03
C LEU A 197 -4.51 6.18 9.51
N GLN A 198 -5.34 5.51 8.73
CA GLN A 198 -5.36 5.62 7.26
C GLN A 198 -5.84 7.00 6.79
N GLN A 199 -6.78 7.63 7.50
CA GLN A 199 -7.17 9.01 7.20
C GLN A 199 -6.02 9.99 7.46
N LEU A 200 -5.25 9.78 8.53
CA LEU A 200 -4.04 10.57 8.78
C LEU A 200 -2.98 10.34 7.69
N ASP A 201 -2.78 9.09 7.28
CA ASP A 201 -1.86 8.76 6.20
C ASP A 201 -2.27 9.44 4.89
N GLY A 202 -3.47 9.20 4.42
CA GLY A 202 -3.94 9.70 3.13
C GLY A 202 -4.05 11.21 3.01
N ASN A 203 -4.40 11.91 4.11
CA ASN A 203 -4.67 13.35 4.06
C ASN A 203 -3.52 14.22 4.58
N ILE A 204 -2.62 13.69 5.41
CA ILE A 204 -1.58 14.49 6.08
C ILE A 204 -0.19 13.95 5.80
N ILE A 205 0.07 12.67 6.11
CA ILE A 205 1.42 12.09 6.09
C ILE A 205 1.86 11.85 4.64
N GLY A 206 1.04 11.14 3.87
CA GLY A 206 1.32 10.85 2.46
C GLY A 206 1.58 12.10 1.62
N PRO A 207 0.69 13.12 1.61
CA PRO A 207 0.94 14.36 0.89
C PRO A 207 2.20 15.11 1.34
N LYS A 208 2.52 15.09 2.64
CA LYS A 208 3.73 15.75 3.16
C LYS A 208 5.02 15.04 2.78
N ILE A 209 5.02 13.71 2.70
CA ILE A 209 6.22 12.90 2.42
C ILE A 209 6.42 12.70 0.92
N LEU A 210 5.36 12.27 0.24
CA LEU A 210 5.41 11.97 -1.19
C LEU A 210 5.24 13.22 -2.05
N GLY A 211 4.49 14.23 -1.57
CA GLY A 211 4.16 15.42 -2.34
C GLY A 211 3.59 15.05 -3.71
N ASN A 212 3.86 15.89 -4.71
CA ASN A 212 3.51 15.63 -6.12
C ASN A 212 4.61 14.86 -6.86
N THR A 213 5.25 13.88 -6.19
CA THR A 213 6.45 13.21 -6.71
C THR A 213 6.22 12.55 -8.06
N THR A 214 5.03 12.03 -8.33
CA THR A 214 4.75 11.30 -9.58
C THR A 214 4.07 12.13 -10.65
N GLY A 215 3.40 13.23 -10.29
CA GLY A 215 2.57 14.03 -11.22
C GLY A 215 1.42 13.24 -11.88
N LEU A 216 1.08 12.07 -11.34
CA LEU A 216 0.00 11.23 -11.84
C LEU A 216 -1.28 11.49 -11.05
N SER A 217 -2.44 11.53 -11.73
CA SER A 217 -3.73 11.49 -11.05
C SER A 217 -3.95 10.14 -10.35
N SER A 218 -4.83 10.12 -9.34
CA SER A 218 -5.13 8.91 -8.55
C SER A 218 -5.58 7.73 -9.42
N PHE A 219 -6.29 7.99 -10.52
CA PHE A 219 -6.67 6.98 -11.49
C PHE A 219 -5.47 6.28 -12.10
N TRP A 220 -4.47 7.04 -12.59
CA TRP A 220 -3.27 6.48 -13.20
C TRP A 220 -2.39 5.74 -12.21
N VAL A 221 -2.35 6.20 -10.96
CA VAL A 221 -1.65 5.47 -9.88
C VAL A 221 -2.31 4.12 -9.63
N LEU A 222 -3.65 4.07 -9.51
CA LEU A 222 -4.39 2.82 -9.33
C LEU A 222 -4.20 1.89 -10.53
N PHE A 223 -4.31 2.43 -11.75
CA PHE A 223 -4.09 1.67 -12.98
C PHE A 223 -2.69 1.05 -13.02
N ALA A 224 -1.65 1.83 -12.70
CA ALA A 224 -0.27 1.35 -12.65
C ALA A 224 -0.09 0.19 -11.65
N ILE A 225 -0.67 0.31 -10.45
CA ILE A 225 -0.59 -0.73 -9.42
C ILE A 225 -1.28 -2.02 -9.90
N LEU A 226 -2.46 -1.92 -10.50
CA LEU A 226 -3.20 -3.09 -11.01
C LEU A 226 -2.47 -3.74 -12.18
N LEU A 227 -2.00 -2.94 -13.14
CA LEU A 227 -1.29 -3.44 -14.32
C LEU A 227 0.01 -4.14 -13.93
N PHE A 228 0.89 -3.45 -13.23
CA PHE A 228 2.21 -4.01 -12.87
C PHE A 228 2.12 -5.01 -11.72
N GLY A 229 1.14 -4.87 -10.84
CA GLY A 229 0.81 -5.88 -9.84
C GLY A 229 0.37 -7.21 -10.47
N GLY A 230 -0.43 -7.16 -11.54
CA GLY A 230 -0.80 -8.33 -12.32
C GLY A 230 0.37 -8.98 -13.07
N LEU A 231 1.33 -8.18 -13.54
CA LEU A 231 2.51 -8.67 -14.28
C LEU A 231 3.62 -9.22 -13.38
N TRP A 232 3.95 -8.51 -12.30
CA TRP A 232 5.12 -8.80 -11.45
C TRP A 232 4.78 -8.99 -9.97
N GLY A 233 3.50 -9.15 -9.64
CA GLY A 233 3.02 -9.37 -8.27
C GLY A 233 3.38 -8.21 -7.33
N PHE A 234 3.79 -8.56 -6.11
CA PHE A 234 4.11 -7.60 -5.05
C PHE A 234 5.13 -6.53 -5.48
N VAL A 235 6.22 -6.94 -6.14
CA VAL A 235 7.24 -6.01 -6.63
C VAL A 235 6.67 -5.05 -7.66
N GLY A 236 5.81 -5.55 -8.55
CA GLY A 236 5.11 -4.73 -9.54
C GLY A 236 4.19 -3.67 -8.92
N MET A 237 3.53 -3.97 -7.82
CA MET A 237 2.70 -2.98 -7.12
C MET A 237 3.53 -1.81 -6.56
N ILE A 238 4.76 -2.06 -6.14
CA ILE A 238 5.65 -1.02 -5.58
C ILE A 238 6.31 -0.21 -6.69
N VAL A 239 6.94 -0.89 -7.66
CA VAL A 239 7.71 -0.20 -8.71
C VAL A 239 6.85 0.30 -9.87
N GLY A 240 5.61 -0.19 -9.97
CA GLY A 240 4.70 0.11 -11.07
C GLY A 240 4.34 1.59 -11.17
N VAL A 241 4.14 2.25 -10.03
CA VAL A 241 3.77 3.67 -10.01
C VAL A 241 4.87 4.56 -10.59
N PRO A 242 6.13 4.53 -10.10
CA PRO A 242 7.19 5.33 -10.70
C PRO A 242 7.52 4.91 -12.14
N LEU A 243 7.40 3.62 -12.47
CA LEU A 243 7.59 3.15 -13.83
C LEU A 243 6.54 3.74 -14.78
N PHE A 244 5.27 3.70 -14.37
CA PHE A 244 4.19 4.28 -15.16
C PHE A 244 4.32 5.80 -15.30
N ALA A 245 4.79 6.50 -14.24
CA ALA A 245 5.06 7.93 -14.29
C ALA A 245 6.08 8.28 -15.39
N VAL A 246 7.16 7.49 -15.51
CA VAL A 246 8.15 7.66 -16.57
C VAL A 246 7.56 7.38 -17.96
N ILE A 247 6.80 6.29 -18.10
CA ILE A 247 6.12 5.96 -19.37
C ILE A 247 5.15 7.07 -19.77
N TYR A 248 4.36 7.58 -18.82
CA TYR A 248 3.40 8.65 -19.06
C TYR A 248 4.10 9.95 -19.49
N ASP A 249 5.21 10.31 -18.84
CA ASP A 249 6.00 11.50 -19.21
C ASP A 249 6.59 11.38 -20.62
N VAL A 250 7.13 10.22 -20.97
CA VAL A 250 7.62 9.94 -22.33
C VAL A 250 6.51 10.08 -23.36
N ILE A 251 5.32 9.51 -23.08
CA ILE A 251 4.16 9.62 -23.99
C ILE A 251 3.75 11.08 -24.12
N LYS A 252 3.65 11.83 -23.01
CA LYS A 252 3.31 13.27 -23.01
C LYS A 252 4.27 14.06 -23.90
N LYS A 253 5.58 13.84 -23.76
CA LYS A 253 6.61 14.49 -24.58
C LYS A 253 6.51 14.13 -26.06
N LEU A 254 6.23 12.86 -26.38
CA LEU A 254 6.05 12.42 -27.76
C LEU A 254 4.81 13.07 -28.40
N VAL A 255 3.69 13.16 -27.66
CA VAL A 255 2.47 13.82 -28.13
C VAL A 255 2.72 15.30 -28.40
N ILE A 256 3.34 16.01 -27.45
CA ILE A 256 3.67 17.44 -27.61
C ILE A 256 4.58 17.64 -28.82
N HIS A 257 5.60 16.81 -28.98
CA HIS A 257 6.51 16.90 -30.13
C HIS A 257 5.78 16.63 -31.46
N GLY A 258 4.85 15.66 -31.48
CA GLY A 258 4.00 15.38 -32.64
C GLY A 258 3.10 16.56 -33.02
N LEU A 259 2.44 17.19 -32.03
CA LEU A 259 1.61 18.36 -32.25
C LEU A 259 2.41 19.58 -32.73
N GLN A 260 3.60 19.79 -32.17
CA GLN A 260 4.52 20.83 -32.65
C GLN A 260 4.92 20.63 -34.10
N ARG A 261 5.24 19.40 -34.48
CA ARG A 261 5.62 19.04 -35.84
C ARG A 261 4.49 19.25 -36.84
N ASN A 262 3.25 18.95 -36.44
CA ASN A 262 2.07 19.08 -37.28
C ASN A 262 1.43 20.49 -37.24
N GLN A 263 2.02 21.43 -36.48
CA GLN A 263 1.51 22.79 -36.28
C GLN A 263 0.11 22.87 -35.63
N GLU A 264 -0.27 21.83 -34.87
CA GLU A 264 -1.58 21.71 -34.20
C GLU A 264 -1.51 22.01 -32.69
N LEU A 265 -0.70 22.97 -32.28
CA LEU A 265 -0.59 23.39 -30.88
C LEU A 265 -1.91 23.98 -30.33
N THR A 266 -2.81 24.44 -31.21
CA THR A 266 -4.13 24.94 -30.84
C THR A 266 -4.98 23.86 -30.14
N LEU A 267 -4.81 22.60 -30.52
CA LEU A 267 -5.49 21.46 -29.86
C LEU A 267 -4.99 21.27 -28.43
N LEU A 268 -3.68 21.43 -28.20
CA LEU A 268 -3.11 21.35 -26.86
C LEU A 268 -3.59 22.50 -25.97
N ASN A 269 -3.61 23.73 -26.51
CA ASN A 269 -4.07 24.88 -25.78
C ASN A 269 -5.57 24.76 -25.42
N SER A 270 -6.40 24.33 -26.39
CA SER A 270 -7.84 24.12 -26.12
C SER A 270 -8.09 23.01 -25.08
N TYR A 271 -7.25 21.97 -25.07
CA TYR A 271 -7.30 20.94 -24.04
C TYR A 271 -6.93 21.51 -22.65
N HIS A 272 -5.86 22.30 -22.56
CA HIS A 272 -5.45 22.93 -21.31
C HIS A 272 -6.47 23.95 -20.81
N ASP A 273 -7.11 24.71 -21.71
CA ASP A 273 -8.17 25.65 -21.36
C ASP A 273 -9.42 24.96 -20.82
N GLN A 274 -9.73 23.75 -21.32
CA GLN A 274 -10.92 23.01 -20.96
C GLN A 274 -10.74 22.13 -19.72
N PHE A 275 -9.57 21.55 -19.53
CA PHE A 275 -9.32 20.51 -18.51
C PHE A 275 -8.19 20.85 -17.52
N GLY A 276 -7.53 21.99 -17.68
CA GLY A 276 -6.34 22.35 -16.92
C GLY A 276 -5.08 21.61 -17.40
N ASP A 277 -3.91 22.00 -16.93
CA ASP A 277 -2.71 21.19 -17.14
C ASP A 277 -2.83 19.93 -16.24
N PRO A 278 -2.62 18.71 -16.75
CA PRO A 278 -2.65 17.48 -15.93
C PRO A 278 -1.62 17.50 -14.77
N THR A 279 -0.69 18.46 -14.76
CA THR A 279 0.19 18.75 -13.62
C THR A 279 -0.47 19.62 -12.55
N ASP A 280 -1.54 20.37 -12.88
CA ASP A 280 -2.25 21.25 -11.94
C ASP A 280 -3.28 20.50 -11.09
N ASP A 281 -3.85 19.40 -11.57
CA ASP A 281 -4.73 18.53 -10.76
C ASP A 281 -4.01 17.96 -9.52
N ALA A 282 -2.69 17.89 -9.55
CA ALA A 282 -1.87 17.53 -8.40
C ALA A 282 -1.63 18.74 -7.45
N ALA A 283 -1.81 19.98 -7.93
CA ALA A 283 -1.67 21.22 -7.15
C ALA A 283 -3.00 21.74 -6.56
N ALA A 284 -4.13 21.21 -7.01
CA ALA A 284 -5.48 21.63 -6.58
C ALA A 284 -5.94 21.07 -5.23
N GLN A 285 -5.03 20.66 -4.35
CA GLN A 285 -5.37 20.52 -2.94
C GLN A 285 -5.41 21.91 -2.30
N PRO A 286 -6.48 22.29 -1.55
CA PRO A 286 -6.61 23.62 -0.98
C PRO A 286 -5.39 23.95 -0.12
N ALA A 287 -4.69 25.01 -0.49
CA ALA A 287 -3.63 25.60 0.32
C ALA A 287 -4.17 25.82 1.74
N ALA A 288 -3.50 25.30 2.74
CA ALA A 288 -3.78 25.59 4.13
C ALA A 288 -3.84 27.13 4.31
N PRO A 289 -4.81 27.67 5.07
CA PRO A 289 -4.93 29.11 5.27
C PRO A 289 -3.63 29.66 5.82
N GLN A 290 -3.05 30.62 5.11
CA GLN A 290 -1.88 31.36 5.58
C GLN A 290 -2.24 32.05 6.91
N PRO A 291 -1.39 31.99 7.94
CA PRO A 291 -1.62 32.77 9.14
C PRO A 291 -1.64 34.26 8.77
N ALA A 292 -2.69 34.94 9.21
CA ALA A 292 -2.86 36.37 9.00
C ALA A 292 -1.62 37.13 9.53
N GLU A 293 -0.89 37.80 8.66
CA GLU A 293 0.10 38.78 9.05
C GLU A 293 -0.64 39.90 9.78
N ASN A 294 -0.40 40.01 11.09
CA ASN A 294 -0.83 41.13 11.90
C ASN A 294 -0.06 42.38 11.45
N GLN A 295 -0.79 43.34 10.92
CA GLN A 295 -0.35 44.73 10.89
C GLN A 295 -0.46 45.37 12.28
#